data_ab5c098530b425044168a034253b70d6
#
_entry.id   ab5c098530b425044168a034253b70d6
#
_cell.length_a   1.000
_cell.length_b   1.000
_cell.length_c   1.000
_cell.angle_alpha   90.00
_cell.angle_beta   90.00
_cell.angle_gamma   90.00
#
_symmetry.space_group_name_H-M   'P 1'
#
loop_
_entity.id
_entity.type
_entity.pdbx_description
1 polymer ?
#
loop_
_entity_poly.entity_id
_entity_poly.type
_entity_poly.pdbx_seq_one_letter_code
_entity_poly.pdbx_strand_id
1 'polypeptide(L)'
;HTGEELLSGIKKSDRLHPIITIVLSYAEDFWDGPLCLKDMMVEMPEQIEKVFSDYKMNLVEIRKSGDYIFHNEDVRMLFDISKHIYEREYDQMNKEYKDKTINPEMLRVIGAVTGSRKLEKLGETQNNVEGRKMCRALEELREDGIREGRESGLREGREEYLKELVCLKIKRGKTPEQIAEELETEVGLIKDVICRNNEIEE
;
A
#
# COMPACT_ATOMS: atom_id res chain seq x y z
N HIS A 1 11.82 20.76 50.20
CA HIS A 1 10.70 20.42 49.31
C HIS A 1 9.65 21.47 49.46
N THR A 2 9.54 22.35 48.49
CA THR A 2 8.42 23.30 48.37
C THR A 2 7.21 22.53 47.85
N GLY A 3 5.99 22.86 48.31
CA GLY A 3 4.75 22.16 47.95
C GLY A 3 4.46 22.07 46.45
N GLU A 4 5.35 22.56 45.59
CA GLU A 4 5.25 22.53 44.13
C GLU A 4 5.87 21.24 43.51
N GLU A 5 6.54 20.39 44.30
CA GLU A 5 7.22 19.17 43.84
C GLU A 5 6.46 17.88 44.22
N LEU A 6 5.24 17.99 44.70
CA LEU A 6 4.61 16.93 45.51
C LEU A 6 4.18 15.67 44.75
N LEU A 7 4.05 15.70 43.41
CA LEU A 7 3.46 14.57 42.67
C LEU A 7 4.28 14.06 41.50
N SER A 8 5.21 14.81 40.94
CA SER A 8 5.93 14.42 39.70
C SER A 8 7.41 14.71 39.71
N GLY A 9 7.95 15.41 40.70
CA GLY A 9 9.32 15.93 40.72
C GLY A 9 9.57 17.06 39.71
N ILE A 10 8.51 17.53 39.01
CA ILE A 10 8.59 18.63 38.04
C ILE A 10 8.42 19.97 38.74
N LYS A 11 9.35 20.89 38.47
CA LYS A 11 9.34 22.27 39.06
C LYS A 11 8.61 23.21 38.08
N LYS A 12 8.04 24.29 38.62
CA LYS A 12 7.39 25.34 37.84
C LYS A 12 8.32 25.98 36.78
N SER A 13 9.64 25.94 37.03
CA SER A 13 10.68 26.46 36.12
C SER A 13 11.04 25.52 35.01
N ASP A 14 10.68 24.24 35.13
CA ASP A 14 11.11 23.23 34.16
C ASP A 14 10.44 23.46 32.81
N ARG A 15 11.17 23.13 31.77
CA ARG A 15 10.70 23.16 30.40
C ARG A 15 10.98 21.81 29.78
N LEU A 16 9.93 21.19 29.22
CA LEU A 16 10.02 19.89 28.58
C LEU A 16 10.15 20.08 27.06
N HIS A 17 10.89 19.19 26.45
CA HIS A 17 10.91 19.12 24.99
C HIS A 17 9.59 18.52 24.48
N PRO A 18 9.02 19.04 23.40
CA PRO A 18 7.82 18.47 22.82
C PRO A 18 8.10 17.06 22.27
N ILE A 19 7.19 16.14 22.51
CA ILE A 19 7.19 14.81 21.90
C ILE A 19 6.12 14.83 20.82
N ILE A 20 6.53 14.51 19.58
CA ILE A 20 5.64 14.44 18.43
C ILE A 20 5.64 13.01 17.93
N THR A 21 4.47 12.39 17.87
CA THR A 21 4.29 11.08 17.26
C THR A 21 3.93 11.27 15.79
N ILE A 22 4.69 10.63 14.90
CA ILE A 22 4.41 10.59 13.47
C ILE A 22 4.14 9.14 13.10
N VAL A 23 3.05 8.90 12.38
CA VAL A 23 2.71 7.61 11.80
C VAL A 23 3.00 7.66 10.32
N LEU A 24 3.93 6.81 9.86
CA LEU A 24 4.26 6.70 8.45
C LEU A 24 3.45 5.55 7.84
N SER A 25 2.58 5.87 6.89
CA SER A 25 1.84 4.88 6.10
C SER A 25 2.53 4.64 4.76
N TYR A 26 2.81 3.38 4.49
CA TYR A 26 3.35 2.88 3.22
C TYR A 26 2.43 1.82 2.59
N ALA A 27 1.13 1.87 2.90
CA ALA A 27 0.13 1.00 2.29
C ALA A 27 -0.14 1.39 0.84
N GLU A 28 -0.64 0.44 0.04
CA GLU A 28 -1.11 0.70 -1.33
C GLU A 28 -2.32 1.62 -1.35
N ASP A 29 -3.24 1.45 -0.38
CA ASP A 29 -4.42 2.28 -0.25
C ASP A 29 -4.18 3.49 0.66
N PHE A 30 -4.89 4.57 0.39
CA PHE A 30 -4.88 5.73 1.29
C PHE A 30 -5.61 5.41 2.58
N TRP A 31 -5.14 6.01 3.66
CA TRP A 31 -5.82 5.89 4.94
C TRP A 31 -7.19 6.57 4.89
N ASP A 32 -8.23 5.83 5.22
CA ASP A 32 -9.63 6.28 5.29
C ASP A 32 -10.21 6.25 6.72
N GLY A 33 -9.39 5.88 7.70
CA GLY A 33 -9.79 5.79 9.10
C GLY A 33 -9.67 7.11 9.89
N PRO A 34 -10.00 7.08 11.18
CA PRO A 34 -9.95 8.23 12.05
C PRO A 34 -8.52 8.78 12.20
N LEU A 35 -8.40 10.10 12.30
CA LEU A 35 -7.12 10.81 12.48
C LEU A 35 -6.95 11.39 13.89
N CYS A 36 -7.95 11.28 14.72
CA CYS A 36 -7.87 11.68 16.11
C CYS A 36 -8.68 10.75 17.02
N LEU A 37 -8.37 10.77 18.30
CA LEU A 37 -9.05 9.93 19.28
C LEU A 37 -10.54 10.25 19.38
N LYS A 38 -10.89 11.52 19.22
CA LYS A 38 -12.29 11.98 19.25
C LYS A 38 -13.15 11.30 18.18
N ASP A 39 -12.58 11.09 16.98
CA ASP A 39 -13.30 10.45 15.87
C ASP A 39 -13.66 8.96 16.14
N MET A 40 -13.01 8.35 17.14
CA MET A 40 -13.24 6.97 17.56
C MET A 40 -14.19 6.85 18.77
N MET A 41 -14.58 7.99 19.38
CA MET A 41 -15.41 7.99 20.58
C MET A 41 -16.89 7.96 20.21
N VAL A 42 -17.68 7.40 21.13
CA VAL A 42 -19.13 7.57 21.09
C VAL A 42 -19.48 9.05 21.34
N GLU A 43 -20.68 9.44 20.96
CA GLU A 43 -21.17 10.80 21.20
C GLU A 43 -21.00 11.20 22.69
N MET A 44 -20.28 12.30 22.89
CA MET A 44 -19.97 12.80 24.23
C MET A 44 -20.92 13.95 24.62
N PRO A 45 -21.41 13.98 25.87
CA PRO A 45 -22.09 15.17 26.39
C PRO A 45 -21.17 16.40 26.33
N GLU A 46 -21.75 17.57 26.06
CA GLU A 46 -21.01 18.84 25.89
C GLU A 46 -20.07 19.15 27.08
N GLN A 47 -20.49 18.76 28.31
CA GLN A 47 -19.69 18.96 29.51
C GLN A 47 -18.42 18.13 29.54
N ILE A 48 -18.48 16.91 28.98
CA ILE A 48 -17.32 16.00 28.86
C ILE A 48 -16.42 16.46 27.71
N GLU A 49 -17.01 16.89 26.60
CA GLU A 49 -16.26 17.39 25.46
C GLU A 49 -15.35 18.58 25.79
N LYS A 50 -15.79 19.48 26.68
CA LYS A 50 -15.01 20.64 27.13
C LYS A 50 -13.73 20.28 27.91
N VAL A 51 -13.69 19.12 28.54
CA VAL A 51 -12.56 18.66 29.36
C VAL A 51 -11.79 17.52 28.70
N PHE A 52 -12.28 17.02 27.57
CA PHE A 52 -11.62 15.96 26.83
C PHE A 52 -10.38 16.48 26.11
N SER A 53 -9.25 15.83 26.36
CA SER A 53 -8.00 16.12 25.64
C SER A 53 -7.87 15.16 24.47
N ASP A 54 -8.06 15.68 23.27
CA ASP A 54 -7.93 14.91 22.05
C ASP A 54 -6.46 14.58 21.74
N TYR A 55 -6.24 13.44 21.11
CA TYR A 55 -4.93 13.01 20.62
C TYR A 55 -4.99 12.83 19.10
N LYS A 56 -4.23 13.68 18.39
CA LYS A 56 -4.17 13.64 16.93
C LYS A 56 -3.06 12.74 16.44
N MET A 57 -3.36 11.95 15.42
CA MET A 57 -2.39 11.19 14.66
C MET A 57 -1.81 12.06 13.55
N ASN A 58 -0.48 12.30 13.60
CA ASN A 58 0.22 12.98 12.51
C ASN A 58 0.57 11.93 11.45
N LEU A 59 -0.37 11.69 10.55
CA LEU A 59 -0.22 10.72 9.48
C LEU A 59 0.57 11.31 8.32
N VAL A 60 1.60 10.58 7.88
CA VAL A 60 2.40 10.87 6.69
C VAL A 60 2.27 9.68 5.75
N GLU A 61 1.69 9.89 4.59
CA GLU A 61 1.48 8.85 3.58
C GLU A 61 2.51 9.00 2.46
N ILE A 62 3.26 7.95 2.17
CA ILE A 62 4.31 7.97 1.13
C ILE A 62 3.75 8.38 -0.23
N ARG A 63 2.56 7.89 -0.58
CA ARG A 63 1.92 8.22 -1.87
C ARG A 63 1.51 9.69 -2.01
N LYS A 64 1.42 10.43 -0.91
CA LYS A 64 1.15 11.88 -0.90
C LYS A 64 2.45 12.69 -0.80
N SER A 65 3.57 12.19 -1.29
CA SER A 65 4.88 12.86 -1.18
C SER A 65 4.88 14.30 -1.72
N GLY A 66 4.08 14.58 -2.74
CA GLY A 66 3.93 15.92 -3.31
C GLY A 66 3.32 16.96 -2.37
N ASP A 67 2.64 16.53 -1.31
CA ASP A 67 1.99 17.41 -0.33
C ASP A 67 2.98 17.85 0.78
N TYR A 68 4.17 17.22 0.84
CA TYR A 68 5.16 17.47 1.89
C TYR A 68 6.39 18.21 1.37
N ILE A 69 6.93 19.06 2.24
CA ILE A 69 8.20 19.77 1.97
C ILE A 69 9.29 19.07 2.79
N PHE A 70 10.17 18.36 2.10
CA PHE A 70 11.33 17.72 2.73
C PHE A 70 12.58 18.58 2.56
N HIS A 71 13.23 18.92 3.69
CA HIS A 71 14.50 19.63 3.70
C HIS A 71 15.71 18.69 3.51
N ASN A 72 15.52 17.41 3.84
CA ASN A 72 16.54 16.38 3.63
C ASN A 72 16.32 15.73 2.26
N GLU A 73 17.37 15.74 1.42
CA GLU A 73 17.29 15.21 0.06
C GLU A 73 17.11 13.70 0.02
N ASP A 74 17.71 12.96 0.97
CA ASP A 74 17.56 11.51 1.06
C ASP A 74 16.10 11.12 1.40
N VAL A 75 15.49 11.85 2.34
CA VAL A 75 14.07 11.63 2.68
C VAL A 75 13.17 11.94 1.49
N ARG A 76 13.43 13.06 0.80
CA ARG A 76 12.68 13.42 -0.41
C ARG A 76 12.80 12.33 -1.47
N MET A 77 14.02 11.86 -1.74
CA MET A 77 14.29 10.81 -2.71
C MET A 77 13.60 9.49 -2.33
N LEU A 78 13.61 9.11 -1.06
CA LEU A 78 12.93 7.94 -0.55
C LEU A 78 11.42 8.00 -0.88
N PHE A 79 10.78 9.13 -0.55
CA PHE A 79 9.34 9.29 -0.80
C PHE A 79 9.01 9.34 -2.28
N ASP A 80 9.76 10.09 -3.09
CA ASP A 80 9.53 10.23 -4.52
C ASP A 80 9.69 8.90 -5.27
N ILE A 81 10.78 8.18 -5.03
CA ILE A 81 11.01 6.88 -5.66
C ILE A 81 9.92 5.88 -5.24
N SER A 82 9.58 5.83 -3.94
CA SER A 82 8.54 4.93 -3.45
C SER A 82 7.18 5.24 -4.08
N LYS A 83 6.83 6.52 -4.20
CA LYS A 83 5.60 6.97 -4.87
C LYS A 83 5.57 6.52 -6.33
N HIS A 84 6.63 6.80 -7.11
CA HIS A 84 6.70 6.39 -8.51
C HIS A 84 6.58 4.86 -8.69
N ILE A 85 7.11 4.06 -7.75
CA ILE A 85 6.95 2.60 -7.78
C ILE A 85 5.48 2.22 -7.56
N TYR A 86 4.79 2.80 -6.58
CA TYR A 86 3.36 2.55 -6.34
C TYR A 86 2.47 3.00 -7.50
N GLU A 87 2.81 4.12 -8.14
CA GLU A 87 2.06 4.68 -9.28
C GLU A 87 2.49 4.06 -10.62
N ARG A 88 3.51 3.18 -10.60
CA ARG A 88 4.07 2.53 -11.79
C ARG A 88 4.63 3.51 -12.83
N GLU A 89 5.09 4.66 -12.39
CA GLU A 89 5.64 5.73 -13.21
C GLU A 89 7.16 5.56 -13.46
N TYR A 90 7.58 4.37 -13.89
CA TYR A 90 8.99 4.00 -14.03
C TYR A 90 9.75 4.85 -15.03
N ASP A 91 9.09 5.31 -16.11
CA ASP A 91 9.74 6.13 -17.14
C ASP A 91 10.11 7.53 -16.61
N GLN A 92 9.27 8.12 -15.76
CA GLN A 92 9.54 9.41 -15.12
C GLN A 92 10.65 9.27 -14.10
N MET A 93 10.59 8.25 -13.28
CA MET A 93 11.61 7.95 -12.28
C MET A 93 12.98 7.71 -12.93
N ASN A 94 13.05 6.97 -14.04
CA ASN A 94 14.29 6.76 -14.79
C ASN A 94 14.87 8.07 -15.33
N LYS A 95 14.06 9.00 -15.81
CA LYS A 95 14.54 10.32 -16.27
C LYS A 95 15.16 11.13 -15.14
N GLU A 96 14.61 11.06 -13.94
CA GLU A 96 15.03 11.87 -12.80
C GLU A 96 16.24 11.30 -12.08
N TYR A 97 16.35 9.97 -12.01
CA TYR A 97 17.30 9.29 -11.11
C TYR A 97 18.42 8.51 -11.81
N LYS A 98 18.39 8.31 -13.14
CA LYS A 98 19.40 7.51 -13.87
C LYS A 98 20.85 7.93 -13.65
N ASP A 99 21.08 9.22 -13.47
CA ASP A 99 22.43 9.81 -13.31
C ASP A 99 22.77 10.11 -11.84
N LYS A 100 21.91 9.74 -10.90
CA LYS A 100 22.13 9.91 -9.46
C LYS A 100 22.78 8.68 -8.84
N THR A 101 23.53 8.90 -7.78
CA THR A 101 24.07 7.82 -6.94
C THR A 101 23.17 7.67 -5.73
N ILE A 102 22.74 6.43 -5.47
CA ILE A 102 21.80 6.10 -4.40
C ILE A 102 22.53 5.27 -3.36
N ASN A 103 22.34 5.68 -2.10
CA ASN A 103 22.88 4.95 -0.96
C ASN A 103 22.25 3.55 -0.91
N PRO A 104 23.05 2.47 -0.72
CA PRO A 104 22.57 1.11 -0.59
C PRO A 104 21.51 0.92 0.51
N GLU A 105 21.70 1.61 1.66
CA GLU A 105 20.72 1.56 2.74
C GLU A 105 19.36 2.15 2.33
N MET A 106 19.39 3.24 1.55
CA MET A 106 18.15 3.82 1.00
C MET A 106 17.44 2.85 0.06
N LEU A 107 18.16 2.14 -0.81
CA LEU A 107 17.56 1.13 -1.67
C LEU A 107 16.92 -0.02 -0.89
N ARG A 108 17.56 -0.44 0.21
CA ARG A 108 16.97 -1.44 1.11
C ARG A 108 15.67 -0.94 1.74
N VAL A 109 15.66 0.32 2.21
CA VAL A 109 14.45 0.92 2.79
C VAL A 109 13.36 1.06 1.73
N ILE A 110 13.69 1.56 0.52
CA ILE A 110 12.72 1.63 -0.59
C ILE A 110 12.18 0.25 -0.92
N GLY A 111 13.05 -0.76 -1.00
CA GLY A 111 12.65 -2.14 -1.25
C GLY A 111 11.69 -2.69 -0.20
N ALA A 112 12.02 -2.48 1.09
CA ALA A 112 11.18 -2.92 2.20
C ALA A 112 9.81 -2.22 2.20
N VAL A 113 9.78 -0.91 1.95
CA VAL A 113 8.57 -0.09 1.93
C VAL A 113 7.66 -0.47 0.75
N THR A 114 8.24 -0.70 -0.42
CA THR A 114 7.51 -1.03 -1.66
C THR A 114 7.32 -2.52 -1.91
N GLY A 115 7.81 -3.38 -1.01
CA GLY A 115 7.77 -4.83 -1.16
C GLY A 115 8.69 -5.37 -2.26
N SER A 116 9.61 -4.56 -2.78
CA SER A 116 10.50 -4.94 -3.87
C SER A 116 11.76 -5.66 -3.38
N ARG A 117 11.74 -6.99 -3.35
CA ARG A 117 12.90 -7.83 -3.03
C ARG A 117 14.11 -7.59 -3.94
N LYS A 118 13.89 -7.10 -5.18
CA LYS A 118 14.99 -6.80 -6.11
C LYS A 118 15.79 -5.59 -5.64
N LEU A 119 15.11 -4.54 -5.16
CA LEU A 119 15.76 -3.34 -4.63
C LEU A 119 16.48 -3.64 -3.30
N GLU A 120 15.87 -4.44 -2.43
CA GLU A 120 16.53 -4.90 -1.18
C GLU A 120 17.85 -5.60 -1.48
N LYS A 121 17.84 -6.62 -2.37
CA LYS A 121 19.02 -7.37 -2.77
C LYS A 121 20.07 -6.48 -3.44
N LEU A 122 19.66 -5.52 -4.27
CA LEU A 122 20.57 -4.58 -4.89
C LEU A 122 21.29 -3.72 -3.85
N GLY A 123 20.59 -3.31 -2.78
CA GLY A 123 21.17 -2.58 -1.64
C GLY A 123 22.05 -3.45 -0.73
N GLU A 124 21.91 -4.78 -0.74
CA GLU A 124 22.77 -5.69 0.02
C GLU A 124 24.13 -5.95 -0.65
N THR A 125 24.16 -5.92 -1.98
CA THR A 125 25.31 -6.42 -2.76
C THR A 125 26.35 -5.36 -3.11
N GLN A 126 26.13 -4.07 -2.85
CA GLN A 126 27.00 -2.99 -3.34
C GLN A 126 27.26 -1.89 -2.31
N ASN A 127 28.50 -1.37 -2.30
CA ASN A 127 28.90 -0.27 -1.42
C ASN A 127 28.39 1.11 -1.89
N ASN A 128 28.13 1.29 -3.20
CA ASN A 128 27.47 2.45 -3.79
C ASN A 128 26.78 2.02 -5.08
N VAL A 129 25.51 2.35 -5.23
CA VAL A 129 24.74 1.98 -6.41
C VAL A 129 24.64 3.16 -7.36
N GLU A 130 25.26 3.02 -8.54
CA GLU A 130 25.01 3.96 -9.62
C GLU A 130 23.55 3.92 -10.04
N GLY A 131 22.95 5.08 -10.27
CA GLY A 131 21.55 5.19 -10.68
C GLY A 131 21.19 4.34 -11.89
N ARG A 132 22.13 4.10 -12.81
CA ARG A 132 21.93 3.17 -13.95
C ARG A 132 21.61 1.75 -13.53
N LYS A 133 22.17 1.26 -12.42
CA LYS A 133 21.89 -0.10 -11.92
C LYS A 133 20.53 -0.14 -11.25
N MET A 134 20.17 0.94 -10.55
CA MET A 134 18.81 1.10 -10.04
C MET A 134 17.80 1.14 -11.18
N CYS A 135 18.05 1.95 -12.23
CA CYS A 135 17.18 2.02 -13.41
C CYS A 135 16.97 0.64 -14.04
N ARG A 136 18.03 -0.16 -14.16
CA ARG A 136 17.91 -1.53 -14.68
C ARG A 136 17.07 -2.43 -13.78
N ALA A 137 17.26 -2.37 -12.47
CA ALA A 137 16.43 -3.13 -11.52
C ALA A 137 14.96 -2.71 -11.61
N LEU A 138 14.70 -1.45 -11.88
CA LEU A 138 13.35 -0.90 -12.05
C LEU A 138 12.73 -1.27 -13.40
N GLU A 139 13.52 -1.32 -14.49
CA GLU A 139 13.06 -1.88 -15.78
C GLU A 139 12.66 -3.35 -15.62
N GLU A 140 13.46 -4.15 -14.94
CA GLU A 140 13.13 -5.54 -14.65
C GLU A 140 11.86 -5.67 -13.78
N LEU A 141 11.64 -4.75 -12.83
CA LEU A 141 10.40 -4.67 -12.05
C LEU A 141 9.19 -4.34 -12.93
N ARG A 142 9.36 -3.38 -13.85
CA ARG A 142 8.32 -3.02 -14.81
C ARG A 142 7.94 -4.21 -15.70
N GLU A 143 8.93 -4.90 -16.24
CA GLU A 143 8.71 -6.09 -17.09
C GLU A 143 7.99 -7.19 -16.31
N ASP A 144 8.41 -7.45 -15.06
CA ASP A 144 7.74 -8.40 -14.18
C ASP A 144 6.29 -8.01 -13.91
N GLY A 145 6.04 -6.73 -13.58
CA GLY A 145 4.68 -6.22 -13.36
C GLY A 145 3.79 -6.31 -14.60
N ILE A 146 4.34 -6.05 -15.80
CA ILE A 146 3.61 -6.22 -17.07
C ILE A 146 3.28 -7.70 -17.29
N ARG A 147 4.23 -8.60 -17.03
CA ARG A 147 4.01 -10.05 -17.16
C ARG A 147 2.93 -10.53 -16.20
N GLU A 148 3.03 -10.17 -14.93
CA GLU A 148 2.06 -10.54 -13.90
C GLU A 148 0.68 -9.99 -14.21
N GLY A 149 0.59 -8.71 -14.61
CA GLY A 149 -0.67 -8.08 -15.02
C GLY A 149 -1.29 -8.76 -16.24
N ARG A 150 -0.48 -9.16 -17.21
CA ARG A 150 -0.95 -9.91 -18.38
C ARG A 150 -1.47 -11.31 -18.01
N GLU A 151 -0.75 -12.00 -17.14
CA GLU A 151 -1.15 -13.33 -16.67
C GLU A 151 -2.43 -13.26 -15.84
N SER A 152 -2.54 -12.26 -14.94
CA SER A 152 -3.76 -12.01 -14.16
C SER A 152 -4.95 -11.68 -15.06
N GLY A 153 -4.77 -10.73 -15.98
CA GLY A 153 -5.82 -10.35 -16.92
C GLY A 153 -6.29 -11.49 -17.83
N LEU A 154 -5.37 -12.36 -18.27
CA LEU A 154 -5.73 -13.57 -19.02
C LEU A 154 -6.53 -14.57 -18.17
N ARG A 155 -6.16 -14.73 -16.90
CA ARG A 155 -6.87 -15.61 -15.98
C ARG A 155 -8.27 -15.06 -15.69
N GLU A 156 -8.36 -13.80 -15.33
CA GLU A 156 -9.63 -13.12 -15.05
C GLU A 156 -10.57 -13.15 -16.26
N GLY A 157 -10.04 -12.85 -17.46
CA GLY A 157 -10.83 -12.91 -18.70
C GLY A 157 -11.32 -14.32 -19.04
N ARG A 158 -10.53 -15.36 -18.74
CA ARG A 158 -10.99 -16.76 -18.89
C ARG A 158 -12.07 -17.13 -17.90
N GLU A 159 -11.94 -16.70 -16.64
CA GLU A 159 -12.94 -16.93 -15.60
C GLU A 159 -14.25 -16.22 -15.93
N GLU A 160 -14.18 -14.98 -16.38
CA GLU A 160 -15.36 -14.19 -16.77
C GLU A 160 -16.06 -14.80 -17.99
N TYR A 161 -15.29 -15.15 -19.02
CA TYR A 161 -15.83 -15.84 -20.20
C TYR A 161 -16.48 -17.18 -19.85
N LEU A 162 -15.87 -17.96 -18.95
CA LEU A 162 -16.45 -19.21 -18.48
C LEU A 162 -17.77 -18.96 -17.75
N LYS A 163 -17.84 -17.94 -16.88
CA LYS A 163 -19.08 -17.55 -16.19
C LYS A 163 -20.18 -17.20 -17.19
N GLU A 164 -19.88 -16.38 -18.18
CA GLU A 164 -20.86 -16.01 -19.22
C GLU A 164 -21.37 -17.22 -19.98
N LEU A 165 -20.47 -18.13 -20.39
CA LEU A 165 -20.85 -19.35 -21.10
C LEU A 165 -21.75 -20.26 -20.24
N VAL A 166 -21.37 -20.44 -18.96
CA VAL A 166 -22.17 -21.26 -18.02
C VAL A 166 -23.56 -20.65 -17.84
N CYS A 167 -23.65 -19.34 -17.61
CA CYS A 167 -24.94 -18.66 -17.47
C CYS A 167 -25.82 -18.80 -18.73
N LEU A 168 -25.24 -18.65 -19.92
CA LEU A 168 -25.97 -18.81 -21.18
C LEU A 168 -26.50 -20.24 -21.36
N LYS A 169 -25.72 -21.25 -20.98
CA LYS A 169 -26.09 -22.64 -21.10
C LYS A 169 -27.16 -23.03 -20.08
N ILE A 170 -27.10 -22.52 -18.85
CA ILE A 170 -28.12 -22.68 -17.83
C ILE A 170 -29.46 -22.09 -18.30
N LYS A 171 -29.45 -20.85 -18.84
CA LYS A 171 -30.65 -20.21 -19.42
C LYS A 171 -31.28 -21.04 -20.55
N ARG A 172 -30.49 -21.87 -21.21
CA ARG A 172 -30.98 -22.85 -22.23
C ARG A 172 -31.45 -24.17 -21.66
N GLY A 173 -31.51 -24.31 -20.34
CA GLY A 173 -32.01 -25.50 -19.64
C GLY A 173 -31.04 -26.67 -19.56
N LYS A 174 -29.72 -26.44 -19.76
CA LYS A 174 -28.71 -27.51 -19.65
C LYS A 174 -28.33 -27.75 -18.19
N THR A 175 -28.06 -29.03 -17.88
CA THR A 175 -27.57 -29.42 -16.55
C THR A 175 -26.06 -29.13 -16.41
N PRO A 176 -25.55 -29.00 -15.18
CA PRO A 176 -24.09 -28.80 -14.93
C PRO A 176 -23.25 -29.91 -15.58
N GLU A 177 -23.71 -31.14 -15.60
CA GLU A 177 -23.02 -32.27 -16.20
C GLU A 177 -22.93 -32.14 -17.73
N GLN A 178 -24.01 -31.71 -18.39
CA GLN A 178 -24.02 -31.43 -19.83
C GLN A 178 -23.17 -30.27 -20.20
N ILE A 179 -23.12 -29.24 -19.34
CA ILE A 179 -22.24 -28.05 -19.57
C ILE A 179 -20.79 -28.46 -19.44
N ALA A 180 -20.43 -29.27 -18.45
CA ALA A 180 -19.08 -29.76 -18.25
C ALA A 180 -18.59 -30.61 -19.42
N GLU A 181 -19.43 -31.50 -19.96
CA GLU A 181 -19.13 -32.31 -21.14
C GLU A 181 -18.88 -31.44 -22.39
N GLU A 182 -19.75 -30.45 -22.63
CA GLU A 182 -19.60 -29.53 -23.79
C GLU A 182 -18.39 -28.56 -23.73
N LEU A 183 -17.98 -28.20 -22.51
CA LEU A 183 -16.84 -27.32 -22.29
C LEU A 183 -15.54 -28.11 -22.03
N GLU A 184 -15.60 -29.45 -22.10
CA GLU A 184 -14.46 -30.35 -21.83
C GLU A 184 -13.79 -30.04 -20.49
N THR A 185 -14.59 -29.79 -19.44
CA THR A 185 -14.11 -29.37 -18.11
C THR A 185 -14.71 -30.24 -17.00
N GLU A 186 -14.23 -30.04 -15.77
CA GLU A 186 -14.74 -30.79 -14.63
C GLU A 186 -16.11 -30.26 -14.15
N VAL A 187 -17.04 -31.17 -13.81
CA VAL A 187 -18.36 -30.82 -13.28
C VAL A 187 -18.26 -30.00 -12.00
N GLY A 188 -17.24 -30.27 -11.16
CA GLY A 188 -16.98 -29.52 -9.94
C GLY A 188 -16.76 -28.02 -10.21
N LEU A 189 -15.96 -27.68 -11.22
CA LEU A 189 -15.69 -26.29 -11.63
C LEU A 189 -16.98 -25.58 -12.07
N ILE A 190 -17.85 -26.26 -12.82
CA ILE A 190 -19.13 -25.68 -13.26
C ILE A 190 -20.03 -25.40 -12.06
N LYS A 191 -20.12 -26.32 -11.09
CA LYS A 191 -20.90 -26.13 -9.85
C LYS A 191 -20.38 -24.97 -9.02
N ASP A 192 -19.07 -24.79 -8.90
CA ASP A 192 -18.45 -23.67 -8.18
C ASP A 192 -18.76 -22.32 -8.85
N VAL A 193 -18.72 -22.27 -10.20
CA VAL A 193 -19.10 -21.07 -10.95
C VAL A 193 -20.57 -20.71 -10.74
N ILE A 194 -21.46 -21.68 -10.69
CA ILE A 194 -22.89 -21.48 -10.44
C ILE A 194 -23.13 -20.96 -9.01
N CYS A 195 -22.49 -21.56 -8.00
CA CYS A 195 -22.62 -21.12 -6.62
C CYS A 195 -22.18 -19.68 -6.42
N ARG A 196 -21.02 -19.30 -6.96
CA ARG A 196 -20.50 -17.93 -6.85
C ARG A 196 -21.38 -16.88 -7.56
N ASN A 197 -22.08 -17.26 -8.63
CA ASN A 197 -23.01 -16.34 -9.29
C ASN A 197 -24.30 -16.12 -8.49
N ASN A 198 -24.79 -17.12 -7.76
CA ASN A 198 -25.98 -16.99 -6.94
C ASN A 198 -25.76 -16.15 -5.66
N GLU A 199 -24.50 -16.06 -5.17
CA GLU A 199 -24.13 -15.22 -4.02
C GLU A 199 -24.01 -13.73 -4.37
N ILE A 200 -23.98 -13.36 -5.66
CA ILE A 200 -23.87 -11.96 -6.12
C ILE A 200 -25.25 -11.35 -6.45
N GLU A 201 -26.29 -12.18 -6.62
CA GLU A 201 -27.66 -11.72 -6.94
C GLU A 201 -28.56 -11.59 -5.68
N GLU A 202 -28.08 -11.88 -4.48
CA GLU A 202 -28.71 -11.56 -3.18
C GLU A 202 -28.09 -10.30 -2.56
#